data_44cf64c90d17b02a6610ef5978caa7e8
#
_entry.id   44cf64c90d17b02a6610ef5978caa7e8
#
_cell.length_a   1.000
_cell.length_b   1.000
_cell.length_c   1.000
_cell.angle_alpha   90.00
_cell.angle_beta   90.00
_cell.angle_gamma   90.00
#
_symmetry.space_group_name_H-M   'P 1'
#
loop_
_entity.id
_entity.type
_entity.pdbx_description
1 polymer ?
#
loop_
_entity_poly.entity_id
_entity_poly.type
_entity_poly.pdbx_seq_one_letter_code
_entity_poly.pdbx_strand_id
1 'polypeptide(L)'
;MLQGDPSPEEREAAQFADEADAQSTLATVQAELVALQAKNVELSDQYLRAQADVQNARRRADEEITKARKFAVEAFAESLLPVTDSLEAGLAIKDVTPEQIREGAEATLRQLKSALERNKVIEVAPPAGTKFDPHQHQAISVVPADQEPNTVVSVLQKGYTINERVLRPALVTVTAPK
;
A
#
# COMPACT_ATOMS: atom_id res chain seq x y z
N MET A 1 28.79 -65.35 -46.17
CA MET A 1 29.70 -64.27 -46.57
C MET A 1 30.55 -63.96 -45.36
N LEU A 2 31.80 -64.38 -45.38
CA LEU A 2 32.78 -64.10 -44.32
C LEU A 2 33.30 -62.70 -44.59
N GLN A 3 32.98 -61.73 -43.74
CA GLN A 3 33.65 -60.44 -43.69
C GLN A 3 35.09 -60.72 -43.20
N GLY A 4 36.07 -60.56 -44.11
CA GLY A 4 37.46 -60.66 -43.72
C GLY A 4 37.87 -59.63 -42.71
N ASP A 5 38.65 -59.98 -41.71
CA ASP A 5 39.24 -59.03 -40.74
C ASP A 5 39.93 -57.88 -41.50
N PRO A 6 39.76 -56.65 -41.10
CA PRO A 6 40.32 -55.45 -41.73
C PRO A 6 41.88 -55.57 -41.77
N SER A 7 42.47 -55.15 -42.87
CA SER A 7 43.88 -55.14 -43.01
C SER A 7 44.63 -54.22 -42.02
N PRO A 8 45.87 -54.41 -41.69
CA PRO A 8 46.58 -53.51 -40.76
C PRO A 8 46.50 -52.05 -41.18
N GLU A 9 46.59 -51.73 -42.48
CA GLU A 9 46.48 -50.37 -43.03
C GLU A 9 45.06 -49.77 -42.82
N GLU A 10 43.97 -50.57 -42.93
CA GLU A 10 42.61 -50.13 -42.67
C GLU A 10 42.41 -49.87 -41.20
N ARG A 11 43.04 -50.61 -40.29
CA ARG A 11 42.97 -50.38 -38.83
C ARG A 11 43.70 -49.09 -38.43
N GLU A 12 44.91 -48.85 -39.03
CA GLU A 12 45.59 -47.58 -38.80
C GLU A 12 44.86 -46.38 -39.36
N ALA A 13 44.23 -46.48 -40.53
CA ALA A 13 43.44 -45.42 -41.12
C ALA A 13 42.17 -45.12 -40.25
N ALA A 14 41.54 -46.14 -39.70
CA ALA A 14 40.40 -45.98 -38.81
C ALA A 14 40.83 -45.32 -37.47
N GLN A 15 41.97 -45.71 -36.91
CA GLN A 15 42.51 -45.09 -35.68
C GLN A 15 42.82 -43.61 -35.90
N PHE A 16 43.48 -43.24 -36.99
CA PHE A 16 43.76 -41.84 -37.34
C PHE A 16 42.47 -41.03 -37.54
N ALA A 17 41.42 -41.61 -38.12
CA ALA A 17 40.14 -40.95 -38.27
C ALA A 17 39.46 -40.74 -36.91
N ASP A 18 39.44 -41.73 -36.03
CA ASP A 18 38.89 -41.66 -34.69
C ASP A 18 39.64 -40.63 -33.80
N GLU A 19 41.00 -40.57 -33.92
CA GLU A 19 41.82 -39.58 -33.23
C GLU A 19 41.55 -38.14 -33.72
N ALA A 20 41.36 -37.96 -35.04
CA ALA A 20 41.04 -36.67 -35.62
C ALA A 20 39.64 -36.19 -35.19
N ASP A 21 38.66 -37.07 -35.18
CA ASP A 21 37.30 -36.76 -34.69
C ASP A 21 37.28 -36.45 -33.19
N ALA A 22 38.05 -37.21 -32.39
CA ALA A 22 38.21 -36.94 -30.96
C ALA A 22 38.85 -35.58 -30.68
N GLN A 23 39.92 -35.22 -31.43
CA GLN A 23 40.55 -33.92 -31.33
C GLN A 23 39.65 -32.77 -31.75
N SER A 24 38.85 -32.94 -32.81
CA SER A 24 37.85 -31.96 -33.26
C SER A 24 36.78 -31.73 -32.23
N THR A 25 36.26 -32.83 -31.64
CA THR A 25 35.26 -32.78 -30.57
C THR A 25 35.82 -32.08 -29.34
N LEU A 26 37.05 -32.40 -28.93
CA LEU A 26 37.72 -31.78 -27.78
C LEU A 26 37.91 -30.26 -27.99
N ALA A 27 38.32 -29.84 -29.20
CA ALA A 27 38.45 -28.41 -29.53
C ALA A 27 37.10 -27.67 -29.45
N THR A 28 36.02 -28.30 -29.93
CA THR A 28 34.68 -27.76 -29.88
C THR A 28 34.20 -27.58 -28.42
N VAL A 29 34.37 -28.61 -27.58
CA VAL A 29 34.00 -28.57 -26.18
C VAL A 29 34.83 -27.54 -25.41
N GLN A 30 36.11 -27.40 -25.70
CA GLN A 30 36.94 -26.37 -25.10
C GLN A 30 36.48 -24.95 -25.48
N ALA A 31 36.12 -24.73 -26.74
CA ALA A 31 35.57 -23.44 -27.19
C ALA A 31 34.25 -23.11 -26.50
N GLU A 32 33.36 -24.09 -26.37
CA GLU A 32 32.08 -23.93 -25.64
C GLU A 32 32.31 -23.61 -24.15
N LEU A 33 33.24 -24.29 -23.52
CA LEU A 33 33.58 -24.06 -22.12
C LEU A 33 34.07 -22.63 -21.88
N VAL A 34 34.97 -22.12 -22.74
CA VAL A 34 35.42 -20.72 -22.67
C VAL A 34 34.28 -19.74 -22.88
N ALA A 35 33.40 -20.00 -23.84
CA ALA A 35 32.25 -19.15 -24.11
C ALA A 35 31.27 -19.14 -22.91
N LEU A 36 31.02 -20.30 -22.29
CA LEU A 36 30.16 -20.41 -21.09
C LEU A 36 30.81 -19.72 -19.89
N GLN A 37 32.12 -19.83 -19.70
CA GLN A 37 32.82 -19.11 -18.62
C GLN A 37 32.72 -17.60 -18.80
N ALA A 38 32.94 -17.09 -20.02
CA ALA A 38 32.77 -15.66 -20.32
C ALA A 38 31.34 -15.16 -20.03
N LYS A 39 30.33 -15.93 -20.45
CA LYS A 39 28.94 -15.63 -20.19
C LYS A 39 28.60 -15.67 -18.69
N ASN A 40 29.19 -16.59 -17.95
CA ASN A 40 28.98 -16.66 -16.48
C ASN A 40 29.53 -15.41 -15.78
N VAL A 41 30.73 -14.94 -16.18
CA VAL A 41 31.30 -13.69 -15.63
C VAL A 41 30.40 -12.51 -15.96
N GLU A 42 29.94 -12.39 -17.21
CA GLU A 42 29.00 -11.30 -17.60
C GLU A 42 27.68 -11.31 -16.79
N LEU A 43 27.08 -12.49 -16.65
CA LEU A 43 25.85 -12.64 -15.85
C LEU A 43 26.09 -12.32 -14.38
N SER A 44 27.24 -12.71 -13.82
CA SER A 44 27.60 -12.37 -12.45
C SER A 44 27.72 -10.85 -12.25
N ASP A 45 28.37 -10.16 -13.18
CA ASP A 45 28.49 -8.70 -13.15
C ASP A 45 27.11 -8.01 -13.28
N GLN A 46 26.28 -8.50 -14.20
CA GLN A 46 24.90 -8.00 -14.35
C GLN A 46 24.08 -8.21 -13.06
N TYR A 47 24.19 -9.37 -12.44
CA TYR A 47 23.52 -9.68 -11.19
C TYR A 47 23.95 -8.74 -10.05
N LEU A 48 25.26 -8.52 -9.88
CA LEU A 48 25.77 -7.62 -8.85
C LEU A 48 25.30 -6.17 -9.06
N ARG A 49 25.29 -5.69 -10.31
CA ARG A 49 24.76 -4.36 -10.64
C ARG A 49 23.26 -4.27 -10.34
N ALA A 50 22.49 -5.25 -10.79
CA ALA A 50 21.04 -5.27 -10.52
C ALA A 50 20.75 -5.33 -9.00
N GLN A 51 21.53 -6.07 -8.23
CA GLN A 51 21.41 -6.12 -6.78
C GLN A 51 21.69 -4.76 -6.13
N ALA A 52 22.74 -4.07 -6.57
CA ALA A 52 23.07 -2.73 -6.10
C ALA A 52 21.96 -1.71 -6.45
N ASP A 53 21.39 -1.79 -7.65
CA ASP A 53 20.29 -0.93 -8.10
C ASP A 53 19.03 -1.15 -7.26
N VAL A 54 18.69 -2.42 -6.96
CA VAL A 54 17.56 -2.76 -6.07
C VAL A 54 17.77 -2.19 -4.66
N GLN A 55 18.96 -2.32 -4.10
CA GLN A 55 19.26 -1.75 -2.78
C GLN A 55 19.15 -0.22 -2.77
N ASN A 56 19.67 0.44 -3.80
CA ASN A 56 19.57 1.89 -3.95
C ASN A 56 18.13 2.35 -4.12
N ALA A 57 17.31 1.62 -4.91
CA ALA A 57 15.91 1.93 -5.09
C ALA A 57 15.14 1.79 -3.77
N ARG A 58 15.37 0.72 -3.00
CA ARG A 58 14.77 0.53 -1.67
C ARG A 58 15.11 1.67 -0.72
N ARG A 59 16.39 2.03 -0.61
CA ARG A 59 16.82 3.14 0.26
C ARG A 59 16.14 4.47 -0.11
N ARG A 60 16.06 4.80 -1.41
CA ARG A 60 15.35 6.01 -1.87
C ARG A 60 13.86 5.96 -1.53
N ALA A 61 13.22 4.82 -1.74
CA ALA A 61 11.80 4.64 -1.40
C ALA A 61 11.54 4.85 0.10
N ASP A 62 12.40 4.30 0.97
CA ASP A 62 12.28 4.49 2.43
C ASP A 62 12.48 5.94 2.85
N GLU A 63 13.43 6.65 2.24
CA GLU A 63 13.65 8.08 2.45
C GLU A 63 12.43 8.91 2.01
N GLU A 64 11.84 8.60 0.85
CA GLU A 64 10.64 9.26 0.33
C GLU A 64 9.41 9.00 1.21
N ILE A 65 9.20 7.76 1.65
CA ILE A 65 8.12 7.42 2.58
C ILE A 65 8.26 8.19 3.90
N THR A 66 9.48 8.27 4.43
CA THR A 66 9.75 9.01 5.66
C THR A 66 9.46 10.50 5.51
N LYS A 67 9.89 11.10 4.41
CA LYS A 67 9.59 12.50 4.08
C LYS A 67 8.08 12.71 3.91
N ALA A 68 7.41 11.85 3.14
CA ALA A 68 5.97 11.96 2.91
C ALA A 68 5.16 11.88 4.21
N ARG A 69 5.53 10.99 5.13
CA ARG A 69 4.90 10.89 6.47
C ARG A 69 5.09 12.17 7.28
N LYS A 70 6.30 12.73 7.30
CA LYS A 70 6.59 13.98 8.00
C LYS A 70 5.76 15.14 7.45
N PHE A 71 5.76 15.33 6.15
CA PHE A 71 4.98 16.39 5.50
C PHE A 71 3.47 16.22 5.66
N ALA A 72 2.96 14.96 5.67
CA ALA A 72 1.54 14.72 5.90
C ALA A 72 1.10 15.17 7.31
N VAL A 73 1.92 14.94 8.34
CA VAL A 73 1.64 15.40 9.71
C VAL A 73 1.73 16.92 9.81
N GLU A 74 2.73 17.54 9.17
CA GLU A 74 2.90 19.00 9.15
C GLU A 74 1.68 19.67 8.51
N ALA A 75 1.25 19.23 7.32
CA ALA A 75 0.09 19.77 6.63
C ALA A 75 -1.22 19.61 7.44
N PHE A 76 -1.38 18.47 8.11
CA PHE A 76 -2.52 18.28 9.01
C PHE A 76 -2.49 19.24 10.20
N ALA A 77 -1.34 19.38 10.86
CA ALA A 77 -1.17 20.29 11.98
C ALA A 77 -1.45 21.75 11.56
N GLU A 78 -0.88 22.21 10.45
CA GLU A 78 -1.15 23.54 9.89
C GLU A 78 -2.63 23.79 9.63
N SER A 79 -3.37 22.78 9.16
CA SER A 79 -4.80 22.91 8.88
C SER A 79 -5.65 23.11 10.15
N LEU A 80 -5.10 22.78 11.33
CA LEU A 80 -5.76 22.92 12.62
C LEU A 80 -5.44 24.24 13.34
N LEU A 81 -4.34 24.94 12.99
CA LEU A 81 -3.95 26.20 13.62
C LEU A 81 -5.07 27.26 13.59
N PRO A 82 -5.80 27.49 12.48
CA PRO A 82 -6.90 28.47 12.46
C PRO A 82 -8.02 28.13 13.44
N VAL A 83 -8.21 26.86 13.78
CA VAL A 83 -9.21 26.43 14.78
C VAL A 83 -8.75 26.85 16.17
N THR A 84 -7.47 26.66 16.48
CA THR A 84 -6.86 27.10 17.75
C THR A 84 -6.96 28.61 17.89
N ASP A 85 -6.57 29.35 16.84
CA ASP A 85 -6.62 30.83 16.83
C ASP A 85 -8.04 31.35 17.07
N SER A 86 -9.04 30.72 16.44
CA SER A 86 -10.45 31.09 16.61
C SER A 86 -10.96 30.84 18.02
N LEU A 87 -10.54 29.75 18.67
CA LEU A 87 -10.88 29.45 20.06
C LEU A 87 -10.20 30.44 21.01
N GLU A 88 -8.93 30.74 20.83
CA GLU A 88 -8.20 31.71 21.64
C GLU A 88 -8.79 33.12 21.52
N ALA A 89 -9.11 33.55 20.29
CA ALA A 89 -9.79 34.82 20.06
C ALA A 89 -11.16 34.89 20.77
N GLY A 90 -11.95 33.79 20.68
CA GLY A 90 -13.25 33.71 21.36
C GLY A 90 -13.13 33.78 22.89
N LEU A 91 -12.11 33.13 23.47
CA LEU A 91 -11.87 33.14 24.91
C LEU A 91 -11.34 34.49 25.43
N ALA A 92 -10.71 35.31 24.58
CA ALA A 92 -10.18 36.63 24.94
C ALA A 92 -11.28 37.69 25.06
N ILE A 93 -12.48 37.49 24.49
CA ILE A 93 -13.58 38.44 24.53
C ILE A 93 -14.21 38.43 25.94
N LYS A 94 -14.32 39.58 26.55
CA LYS A 94 -15.02 39.76 27.83
C LYS A 94 -16.47 40.23 27.60
N ASP A 95 -17.33 39.89 28.51
CA ASP A 95 -18.77 40.30 28.47
C ASP A 95 -19.54 39.80 27.22
N VAL A 96 -19.39 38.52 26.93
CA VAL A 96 -20.05 37.83 25.79
C VAL A 96 -21.41 37.30 26.18
N THR A 97 -22.42 37.46 25.32
CA THR A 97 -23.73 36.83 25.51
C THR A 97 -23.68 35.33 25.21
N PRO A 98 -24.58 34.50 25.79
CA PRO A 98 -24.66 33.07 25.47
C PRO A 98 -24.86 32.79 23.97
N GLU A 99 -25.58 33.66 23.26
CA GLU A 99 -25.85 33.56 21.82
C GLU A 99 -24.55 33.75 21.04
N GLN A 100 -23.74 34.75 21.41
CA GLN A 100 -22.44 35.01 20.77
C GLN A 100 -21.43 33.87 21.00
N ILE A 101 -21.44 33.28 22.22
CA ILE A 101 -20.62 32.10 22.53
C ILE A 101 -21.01 30.93 21.63
N ARG A 102 -22.31 30.69 21.48
CA ARG A 102 -22.83 29.61 20.62
C ARG A 102 -22.47 29.82 19.16
N GLU A 103 -22.67 31.03 18.63
CA GLU A 103 -22.31 31.36 17.25
C GLU A 103 -20.81 31.17 16.98
N GLY A 104 -19.96 31.65 17.89
CA GLY A 104 -18.50 31.44 17.83
C GLY A 104 -18.11 29.96 17.85
N ALA A 105 -18.73 29.18 18.74
CA ALA A 105 -18.50 27.73 18.80
C ALA A 105 -18.95 27.01 17.52
N GLU A 106 -20.10 27.37 16.97
CA GLU A 106 -20.60 26.82 15.71
C GLU A 106 -19.68 27.19 14.52
N ALA A 107 -19.17 28.41 14.49
CA ALA A 107 -18.20 28.83 13.47
C ALA A 107 -16.90 28.03 13.57
N THR A 108 -16.38 27.88 14.77
CA THR A 108 -15.15 27.10 15.01
C THR A 108 -15.34 25.62 14.68
N LEU A 109 -16.51 25.03 14.99
CA LEU A 109 -16.85 23.68 14.62
C LEU A 109 -16.89 23.50 13.10
N ARG A 110 -17.42 24.48 12.35
CA ARG A 110 -17.41 24.46 10.88
C ARG A 110 -15.97 24.49 10.33
N GLN A 111 -15.10 25.31 10.91
CA GLN A 111 -13.67 25.37 10.54
C GLN A 111 -12.98 24.03 10.80
N LEU A 112 -13.20 23.42 11.95
CA LEU A 112 -12.65 22.11 12.29
C LEU A 112 -13.11 21.04 11.31
N LYS A 113 -14.40 20.98 10.99
CA LYS A 113 -14.93 20.02 10.01
C LYS A 113 -14.29 20.22 8.63
N SER A 114 -14.18 21.47 8.17
CA SER A 114 -13.53 21.78 6.91
C SER A 114 -12.03 21.38 6.90
N ALA A 115 -11.32 21.57 8.01
CA ALA A 115 -9.94 21.13 8.15
C ALA A 115 -9.80 19.60 8.07
N LEU A 116 -10.71 18.86 8.73
CA LEU A 116 -10.78 17.40 8.67
C LEU A 116 -11.05 16.91 7.24
N GLU A 117 -12.06 17.48 6.56
CA GLU A 117 -12.44 17.12 5.19
C GLU A 117 -11.30 17.34 4.19
N ARG A 118 -10.56 18.45 4.28
CA ARG A 118 -9.38 18.72 3.46
C ARG A 118 -8.30 17.64 3.62
N ASN A 119 -8.21 17.05 4.81
CA ASN A 119 -7.29 15.96 5.11
C ASN A 119 -7.91 14.58 4.90
N LYS A 120 -9.02 14.49 4.13
CA LYS A 120 -9.72 13.23 3.82
C LYS A 120 -10.30 12.50 5.04
N VAL A 121 -10.53 13.23 6.13
CA VAL A 121 -11.27 12.73 7.29
C VAL A 121 -12.73 13.11 7.11
N ILE A 122 -13.56 12.12 6.81
CA ILE A 122 -14.97 12.30 6.48
C ILE A 122 -15.85 11.82 7.64
N GLU A 123 -16.84 12.63 8.02
CA GLU A 123 -17.83 12.30 9.04
C GLU A 123 -18.79 11.21 8.53
N VAL A 124 -19.01 10.19 9.35
CA VAL A 124 -20.02 9.15 9.14
C VAL A 124 -21.16 9.38 10.13
N ALA A 125 -22.26 9.90 9.62
CA ALA A 125 -23.47 10.20 10.40
C ALA A 125 -24.71 9.80 9.58
N PRO A 126 -25.02 8.48 9.52
CA PRO A 126 -26.13 7.99 8.71
C PRO A 126 -27.46 8.58 9.21
N PRO A 127 -28.33 9.10 8.33
CA PRO A 127 -29.66 9.53 8.71
C PRO A 127 -30.53 8.34 9.18
N ALA A 128 -31.56 8.63 9.95
CA ALA A 128 -32.54 7.62 10.34
C ALA A 128 -33.14 6.92 9.10
N GLY A 129 -33.37 5.62 9.19
CA GLY A 129 -33.83 4.78 8.07
C GLY A 129 -32.74 4.26 7.17
N THR A 130 -31.47 4.69 7.32
CA THR A 130 -30.34 4.14 6.58
C THR A 130 -30.10 2.69 7.00
N LYS A 131 -29.83 1.80 6.04
CA LYS A 131 -29.49 0.42 6.32
C LYS A 131 -28.23 0.32 7.17
N PHE A 132 -28.23 -0.51 8.19
CA PHE A 132 -27.06 -0.75 9.02
C PHE A 132 -25.93 -1.38 8.21
N ASP A 133 -24.73 -0.80 8.29
CA ASP A 133 -23.50 -1.31 7.67
C ASP A 133 -22.48 -1.64 8.77
N PRO A 134 -22.16 -2.92 9.01
CA PRO A 134 -21.19 -3.32 10.02
C PRO A 134 -19.77 -2.79 9.80
N HIS A 135 -19.43 -2.38 8.58
CA HIS A 135 -18.11 -1.82 8.27
C HIS A 135 -17.95 -0.38 8.77
N GLN A 136 -19.03 0.39 8.82
CA GLN A 136 -19.00 1.81 9.18
C GLN A 136 -19.75 2.14 10.46
N HIS A 137 -20.64 1.24 10.89
CA HIS A 137 -21.53 1.45 12.05
C HIS A 137 -21.32 0.38 13.11
N GLN A 138 -21.46 0.78 14.36
CA GLN A 138 -21.51 -0.13 15.51
C GLN A 138 -22.84 0.03 16.22
N ALA A 139 -23.67 -1.01 16.18
CA ALA A 139 -24.94 -1.03 16.89
C ALA A 139 -24.69 -1.21 18.39
N ILE A 140 -25.15 -0.26 19.19
CA ILE A 140 -25.03 -0.30 20.65
C ILE A 140 -26.33 -0.83 21.29
N SER A 141 -27.49 -0.52 20.68
CA SER A 141 -28.78 -0.91 21.19
C SER A 141 -29.75 -1.16 20.05
N VAL A 142 -30.67 -2.07 20.30
CA VAL A 142 -31.80 -2.36 19.44
C VAL A 142 -33.05 -1.75 20.07
N VAL A 143 -33.79 -0.94 19.31
CA VAL A 143 -34.96 -0.24 19.77
C VAL A 143 -36.13 -0.51 18.83
N PRO A 144 -37.36 -0.57 19.36
CA PRO A 144 -38.56 -0.61 18.52
C PRO A 144 -38.75 0.74 17.82
N ALA A 145 -38.89 0.70 16.49
CA ALA A 145 -39.18 1.89 15.70
C ALA A 145 -40.08 1.52 14.51
N ASP A 146 -40.87 2.48 14.04
CA ASP A 146 -41.71 2.29 12.85
C ASP A 146 -40.94 2.54 11.56
N GLN A 147 -39.99 1.67 11.32
CA GLN A 147 -39.12 1.66 10.11
C GLN A 147 -38.65 0.24 9.80
N GLU A 148 -37.98 0.06 8.66
CA GLU A 148 -37.51 -1.27 8.25
C GLU A 148 -36.54 -1.91 9.26
N PRO A 149 -36.58 -3.23 9.43
CA PRO A 149 -35.63 -3.95 10.26
C PRO A 149 -34.16 -3.70 9.86
N ASN A 150 -33.24 -3.73 10.84
CA ASN A 150 -31.81 -3.50 10.63
C ASN A 150 -31.49 -2.14 9.99
N THR A 151 -32.29 -1.11 10.29
CA THR A 151 -32.00 0.27 9.89
C THR A 151 -31.56 1.10 11.09
N VAL A 152 -30.79 2.14 10.85
CA VAL A 152 -30.35 3.09 11.87
C VAL A 152 -31.53 3.92 12.33
N VAL A 153 -31.77 3.96 13.65
CA VAL A 153 -32.78 4.81 14.26
C VAL A 153 -32.19 6.16 14.65
N SER A 154 -31.05 6.15 15.34
CA SER A 154 -30.36 7.38 15.72
C SER A 154 -28.85 7.14 15.81
N VAL A 155 -28.09 8.23 15.65
CA VAL A 155 -26.65 8.24 15.84
C VAL A 155 -26.33 8.78 17.21
N LEU A 156 -25.80 7.97 18.10
CA LEU A 156 -25.36 8.36 19.44
C LEU A 156 -23.98 9.06 19.38
N GLN A 157 -23.10 8.60 18.51
CA GLN A 157 -21.81 9.20 18.30
C GLN A 157 -21.41 9.07 16.82
N LYS A 158 -21.02 10.18 16.21
CA LYS A 158 -20.60 10.21 14.82
C LYS A 158 -19.32 9.40 14.62
N GLY A 159 -19.24 8.64 13.52
CA GLY A 159 -18.05 7.97 13.04
C GLY A 159 -17.18 8.87 12.18
N TYR A 160 -15.98 8.40 11.88
CA TYR A 160 -15.06 9.06 10.94
C TYR A 160 -14.28 8.05 10.14
N THR A 161 -14.07 8.35 8.87
CA THR A 161 -13.19 7.63 7.96
C THR A 161 -12.02 8.50 7.55
N ILE A 162 -10.89 7.91 7.20
CA ILE A 162 -9.75 8.59 6.55
C ILE A 162 -9.30 7.76 5.35
N ASN A 163 -9.24 8.37 4.16
CA ASN A 163 -8.88 7.66 2.93
C ASN A 163 -9.62 6.31 2.81
N GLU A 164 -10.94 6.31 3.01
CA GLU A 164 -11.84 5.14 2.98
C GLU A 164 -11.63 4.12 4.14
N ARG A 165 -10.63 4.29 4.96
CA ARG A 165 -10.41 3.46 6.15
C ARG A 165 -11.18 4.02 7.34
N VAL A 166 -11.93 3.18 8.04
CA VAL A 166 -12.65 3.57 9.26
C VAL A 166 -11.66 3.87 10.38
N LEU A 167 -11.67 5.11 10.88
CA LEU A 167 -10.96 5.54 12.08
C LEU A 167 -11.75 5.19 13.33
N ARG A 168 -13.06 5.45 13.28
CA ARG A 168 -14.01 5.16 14.34
C ARG A 168 -15.37 4.92 13.70
N PRO A 169 -16.05 3.79 13.96
CA PRO A 169 -17.41 3.56 13.47
C PRO A 169 -18.38 4.53 14.14
N ALA A 170 -19.49 4.82 13.47
CA ALA A 170 -20.58 5.54 14.08
C ALA A 170 -21.31 4.65 15.09
N LEU A 171 -21.49 5.11 16.33
CA LEU A 171 -22.31 4.40 17.31
C LEU A 171 -23.77 4.72 17.05
N VAL A 172 -24.55 3.70 16.78
CA VAL A 172 -25.94 3.84 16.36
C VAL A 172 -26.89 2.96 17.18
N THR A 173 -28.15 3.37 17.25
CA THR A 173 -29.25 2.47 17.62
C THR A 173 -29.91 1.97 16.34
N VAL A 174 -30.33 0.72 16.32
CA VAL A 174 -30.95 0.06 15.15
C VAL A 174 -32.32 -0.50 15.49
N THR A 175 -33.17 -0.65 14.47
CA THR A 175 -34.46 -1.36 14.62
C THR A 175 -34.24 -2.83 14.84
N ALA A 176 -35.13 -3.44 15.65
CA ALA A 176 -35.13 -4.89 15.87
C ALA A 176 -35.28 -5.66 14.56
N PRO A 177 -34.58 -6.80 14.38
CA PRO A 177 -34.92 -7.74 13.33
C PRO A 177 -36.34 -8.27 13.57
N LYS A 178 -37.08 -8.44 12.48
CA LYS A 178 -38.42 -9.08 12.57
C LYS A 178 -38.26 -10.57 12.77
#